data_cb494a186e70b817a8d577444ff0e072
#
_entry.id   cb494a186e70b817a8d577444ff0e072
#
_cell.length_a   1.000
_cell.length_b   1.000
_cell.length_c   1.000
_cell.angle_alpha   90.00
_cell.angle_beta   90.00
_cell.angle_gamma   90.00
#
_symmetry.space_group_name_H-M   'P 1'
#
loop_
_entity.id
_entity.type
_entity.pdbx_description
1 polymer ?
#
loop_
_entity_poly.entity_id
_entity_poly.type
_entity_poly.pdbx_seq_one_letter_code
_entity_poly.pdbx_strand_id
1 'polypeptide(L)'
;MSNKKAPSKPDAKPQSKYPVNLLDTPFPMRGDLPKREPAWVREWQENKVYEKIRAASRGRAKFILHDGPPYANGDIHLGHAVNKILKDMIVKARNLAGFDAVYVPGWDCHGMPIEIQIEKQFGKSLPAAEVMQKARAYATEQIEKQKAGFRRLGVLGDWDNPYKTMNFVNEAGEIRALAKILEKGYVFRGLKPVN
;
A
#
# COMPACT_ATOMS: atom_id res chain seq x y z
N MET A 1 -63.83 19.39 -37.52
CA MET A 1 -63.12 18.22 -38.12
C MET A 1 -61.67 18.48 -38.08
N SER A 2 -61.02 17.83 -37.11
CA SER A 2 -59.56 18.02 -36.78
C SER A 2 -58.76 16.87 -37.38
N ASN A 3 -57.95 17.17 -38.41
CA ASN A 3 -57.09 16.22 -39.09
C ASN A 3 -55.83 15.97 -38.24
N LYS A 4 -55.78 14.87 -37.48
CA LYS A 4 -54.57 14.41 -36.81
C LYS A 4 -53.68 13.71 -37.82
N LYS A 5 -52.56 14.38 -38.20
CA LYS A 5 -51.46 13.78 -38.94
C LYS A 5 -50.83 12.66 -38.12
N ALA A 6 -50.74 11.45 -38.70
CA ALA A 6 -50.06 10.32 -38.10
C ALA A 6 -48.55 10.60 -37.98
N PRO A 7 -47.87 10.08 -36.93
CA PRO A 7 -46.43 10.27 -36.77
C PRO A 7 -45.67 9.54 -37.88
N SER A 8 -44.77 10.27 -38.56
CA SER A 8 -43.85 9.72 -39.56
C SER A 8 -42.92 8.68 -38.88
N LYS A 9 -42.78 7.51 -39.53
CA LYS A 9 -41.78 6.51 -39.13
C LYS A 9 -40.39 7.15 -39.17
N PRO A 10 -39.52 6.85 -38.20
CA PRO A 10 -38.15 7.33 -38.22
C PRO A 10 -37.46 6.78 -39.48
N ASP A 11 -36.75 7.66 -40.19
CA ASP A 11 -35.98 7.33 -41.39
C ASP A 11 -35.00 6.20 -41.07
N ALA A 12 -35.16 5.08 -41.81
CA ALA A 12 -34.24 3.98 -41.77
C ALA A 12 -32.85 4.49 -42.24
N LYS A 13 -31.84 4.47 -41.36
CA LYS A 13 -30.47 4.78 -41.76
C LYS A 13 -30.09 3.91 -42.97
N PRO A 14 -29.43 4.47 -43.98
CA PRO A 14 -29.01 3.68 -45.14
C PRO A 14 -28.14 2.51 -44.66
N GLN A 15 -28.58 1.29 -45.00
CA GLN A 15 -27.78 0.09 -44.73
C GLN A 15 -26.45 0.23 -45.47
N SER A 16 -25.34 0.10 -44.72
CA SER A 16 -24.00 0.09 -45.30
C SER A 16 -23.92 -0.98 -46.39
N LYS A 17 -23.36 -0.64 -47.54
CA LYS A 17 -23.13 -1.55 -48.67
C LYS A 17 -22.19 -2.72 -48.29
N TYR A 18 -21.43 -2.53 -47.22
CA TYR A 18 -20.47 -3.52 -46.74
C TYR A 18 -20.85 -3.97 -45.34
N PRO A 19 -20.82 -5.29 -45.05
CA PRO A 19 -21.07 -5.80 -43.71
C PRO A 19 -19.93 -5.33 -42.80
N VAL A 20 -20.28 -4.80 -41.62
CA VAL A 20 -19.33 -4.46 -40.61
C VAL A 20 -19.24 -5.67 -39.66
N ASN A 21 -18.10 -6.36 -39.68
CA ASN A 21 -17.82 -7.43 -38.71
C ASN A 21 -17.46 -6.80 -37.40
N LEU A 22 -18.38 -6.77 -36.45
CA LEU A 22 -18.12 -6.38 -35.07
C LEU A 22 -17.56 -7.56 -34.32
N LEU A 23 -16.58 -7.29 -33.48
CA LEU A 23 -16.03 -8.32 -32.60
C LEU A 23 -17.09 -8.74 -31.60
N ASP A 24 -17.50 -10.00 -31.61
CA ASP A 24 -18.33 -10.58 -30.57
C ASP A 24 -17.40 -11.17 -29.50
N THR A 25 -17.27 -10.47 -28.38
CA THR A 25 -16.35 -10.83 -27.30
C THR A 25 -16.93 -10.45 -25.95
N PRO A 26 -16.78 -11.30 -24.91
CA PRO A 26 -17.11 -10.93 -23.54
C PRO A 26 -16.14 -9.92 -22.92
N PHE A 27 -15.06 -9.58 -23.64
CA PHE A 27 -14.10 -8.60 -23.15
C PHE A 27 -14.74 -7.20 -23.09
N PRO A 28 -14.79 -6.55 -21.94
CA PRO A 28 -15.48 -5.29 -21.77
C PRO A 28 -14.76 -4.15 -22.49
N MET A 29 -15.48 -3.41 -23.33
CA MET A 29 -14.93 -2.27 -24.07
C MET A 29 -14.52 -1.08 -23.18
N ARG A 30 -15.07 -0.99 -21.97
CA ARG A 30 -14.72 0.03 -20.98
C ARG A 30 -13.97 -0.62 -19.83
N GLY A 31 -12.88 0.01 -19.39
CA GLY A 31 -12.10 -0.44 -18.23
C GLY A 31 -12.93 -0.46 -16.95
N ASP A 32 -13.64 0.64 -16.66
CA ASP A 32 -14.47 0.85 -15.45
C ASP A 32 -13.79 0.36 -14.16
N LEU A 33 -12.47 0.61 -14.05
CA LEU A 33 -11.60 0.10 -13.00
C LEU A 33 -12.10 0.42 -11.58
N PRO A 34 -12.63 1.63 -11.30
CA PRO A 34 -13.13 1.93 -9.95
C PRO A 34 -14.21 0.96 -9.45
N LYS A 35 -14.98 0.37 -10.36
CA LYS A 35 -16.02 -0.62 -10.02
C LYS A 35 -15.50 -2.07 -10.05
N ARG A 36 -14.60 -2.38 -10.99
CA ARG A 36 -14.12 -3.76 -11.20
C ARG A 36 -13.03 -4.17 -10.23
N GLU A 37 -12.08 -3.28 -9.96
CA GLU A 37 -10.94 -3.57 -9.07
C GLU A 37 -11.34 -4.02 -7.66
N PRO A 38 -12.33 -3.40 -6.98
CA PRO A 38 -12.77 -3.88 -5.66
C PRO A 38 -13.24 -5.33 -5.67
N ALA A 39 -13.91 -5.75 -6.74
CA ALA A 39 -14.36 -7.13 -6.90
C ALA A 39 -13.16 -8.08 -7.09
N TRP A 40 -12.19 -7.72 -7.94
CA TRP A 40 -10.97 -8.51 -8.14
C TRP A 40 -10.13 -8.65 -6.86
N VAL A 41 -9.93 -7.55 -6.15
CA VAL A 41 -9.17 -7.58 -4.87
C VAL A 41 -9.84 -8.51 -3.86
N ARG A 42 -11.17 -8.47 -3.78
CA ARG A 42 -11.94 -9.39 -2.91
C ARG A 42 -11.78 -10.84 -3.34
N GLU A 43 -11.94 -11.13 -4.61
CA GLU A 43 -11.76 -12.46 -5.18
C GLU A 43 -10.35 -13.00 -4.90
N TRP A 44 -9.30 -12.19 -5.05
CA TRP A 44 -7.93 -12.60 -4.73
C TRP A 44 -7.75 -12.96 -3.26
N GLN A 45 -8.41 -12.23 -2.36
CA GLN A 45 -8.37 -12.51 -0.92
C GLN A 45 -9.12 -13.79 -0.57
N GLU A 46 -10.35 -13.95 -1.06
CA GLU A 46 -11.19 -15.14 -0.84
C GLU A 46 -10.51 -16.41 -1.38
N ASN A 47 -9.90 -16.31 -2.56
CA ASN A 47 -9.17 -17.40 -3.20
C ASN A 47 -7.74 -17.61 -2.67
N LYS A 48 -7.30 -16.83 -1.69
CA LYS A 48 -5.94 -16.91 -1.09
C LYS A 48 -4.83 -16.89 -2.14
N VAL A 49 -4.92 -15.95 -3.09
CA VAL A 49 -3.98 -15.87 -4.22
C VAL A 49 -2.56 -15.64 -3.74
N TYR A 50 -2.35 -14.78 -2.74
CA TYR A 50 -1.02 -14.52 -2.18
C TYR A 50 -0.41 -15.80 -1.60
N GLU A 51 -1.13 -16.55 -0.79
CA GLU A 51 -0.68 -17.79 -0.18
C GLU A 51 -0.35 -18.86 -1.23
N LYS A 52 -1.13 -18.95 -2.31
CA LYS A 52 -0.85 -19.83 -3.45
C LYS A 52 0.46 -19.45 -4.14
N ILE A 53 0.72 -18.16 -4.36
CA ILE A 53 1.98 -17.66 -4.91
C ILE A 53 3.15 -18.04 -3.99
N ARG A 54 3.01 -17.84 -2.66
CA ARG A 54 4.03 -18.20 -1.68
C ARG A 54 4.34 -19.71 -1.69
N ALA A 55 3.30 -20.52 -1.74
CA ALA A 55 3.44 -21.98 -1.81
C ALA A 55 4.16 -22.43 -3.11
N ALA A 56 3.77 -21.87 -4.25
CA ALA A 56 4.36 -22.18 -5.55
C ALA A 56 5.81 -21.68 -5.70
N SER A 57 6.23 -20.68 -4.93
CA SER A 57 7.57 -20.09 -4.98
C SER A 57 8.55 -20.75 -4.00
N ARG A 58 8.09 -21.63 -3.14
CA ARG A 58 8.92 -22.28 -2.12
C ARG A 58 10.07 -23.03 -2.73
N GLY A 59 11.27 -22.82 -2.17
CA GLY A 59 12.50 -23.48 -2.63
C GLY A 59 13.18 -22.87 -3.86
N ARG A 60 12.61 -21.83 -4.45
CA ARG A 60 13.24 -21.06 -5.53
C ARG A 60 14.32 -20.12 -4.99
N ALA A 61 15.19 -19.61 -5.88
CA ALA A 61 16.16 -18.58 -5.54
C ALA A 61 15.44 -17.32 -5.04
N LYS A 62 15.90 -16.77 -3.91
CA LYS A 62 15.27 -15.58 -3.30
C LYS A 62 15.59 -14.32 -4.08
N PHE A 63 14.58 -13.47 -4.24
CA PHE A 63 14.73 -12.09 -4.65
C PHE A 63 14.19 -11.20 -3.53
N ILE A 64 15.06 -10.36 -2.96
CA ILE A 64 14.72 -9.49 -1.83
C ILE A 64 14.58 -8.06 -2.35
N LEU A 65 13.38 -7.50 -2.22
CA LEU A 65 13.12 -6.08 -2.41
C LEU A 65 12.93 -5.44 -1.04
N HIS A 66 13.91 -4.63 -0.63
CA HIS A 66 13.80 -3.89 0.62
C HIS A 66 12.83 -2.72 0.49
N ASP A 67 11.88 -2.61 1.40
CA ASP A 67 10.92 -1.51 1.42
C ASP A 67 11.50 -0.30 2.20
N GLY A 68 11.37 0.91 1.64
CA GLY A 68 11.49 2.13 2.39
C GLY A 68 10.17 2.37 3.11
N PRO A 69 10.12 2.23 4.45
CA PRO A 69 8.87 2.29 5.19
C PRO A 69 8.31 3.73 5.19
N PRO A 70 7.04 3.93 4.80
CA PRO A 70 6.40 5.23 4.95
C PRO A 70 6.11 5.53 6.41
N TYR A 71 5.96 6.81 6.76
CA TYR A 71 5.47 7.22 8.07
C TYR A 71 4.06 6.68 8.33
N ALA A 72 3.86 6.19 9.55
CA ALA A 72 2.53 5.79 10.04
C ALA A 72 1.71 7.03 10.44
N ASN A 73 1.46 7.92 9.49
CA ASN A 73 0.79 9.19 9.72
C ASN A 73 0.00 9.64 8.47
N GLY A 74 -1.31 9.82 8.66
CA GLY A 74 -2.23 10.29 7.63
C GLY A 74 -2.57 9.27 6.54
N ASP A 75 -3.37 9.72 5.59
CA ASP A 75 -3.84 8.91 4.47
C ASP A 75 -2.75 8.73 3.41
N ILE A 76 -2.89 7.67 2.61
CA ILE A 76 -2.01 7.47 1.46
C ILE A 76 -2.28 8.57 0.41
N HIS A 77 -1.20 9.02 -0.22
CA HIS A 77 -1.26 9.97 -1.33
C HIS A 77 -0.66 9.36 -2.61
N LEU A 78 -0.72 10.10 -3.71
CA LEU A 78 -0.28 9.59 -5.01
C LEU A 78 1.19 9.10 -5.00
N GLY A 79 2.09 9.76 -4.27
CA GLY A 79 3.48 9.31 -4.11
C GLY A 79 3.58 7.93 -3.46
N HIS A 80 2.78 7.66 -2.43
CA HIS A 80 2.67 6.32 -1.83
C HIS A 80 2.14 5.30 -2.85
N ALA A 81 1.10 5.66 -3.61
CA ALA A 81 0.51 4.76 -4.61
C ALA A 81 1.54 4.38 -5.69
N VAL A 82 2.23 5.36 -6.28
CA VAL A 82 3.27 5.13 -7.29
C VAL A 82 4.37 4.21 -6.74
N ASN A 83 4.90 4.52 -5.55
CA ASN A 83 5.97 3.73 -4.93
C ASN A 83 5.54 2.27 -4.71
N LYS A 84 4.37 2.04 -4.13
CA LYS A 84 3.88 0.69 -3.80
C LYS A 84 3.48 -0.10 -5.05
N ILE A 85 2.87 0.54 -6.04
CA ILE A 85 2.52 -0.11 -7.31
C ILE A 85 3.78 -0.55 -8.06
N LEU A 86 4.81 0.29 -8.15
CA LEU A 86 6.07 -0.06 -8.80
C LEU A 86 6.75 -1.25 -8.11
N LYS A 87 6.78 -1.28 -6.79
CA LYS A 87 7.31 -2.42 -6.01
C LYS A 87 6.50 -3.69 -6.26
N ASP A 88 5.18 -3.59 -6.28
CA ASP A 88 4.30 -4.72 -6.57
C ASP A 88 4.54 -5.28 -7.98
N MET A 89 4.70 -4.41 -8.97
CA MET A 89 5.06 -4.83 -10.33
C MET A 89 6.38 -5.59 -10.38
N ILE A 90 7.42 -5.11 -9.68
CA ILE A 90 8.73 -5.77 -9.60
C ILE A 90 8.60 -7.13 -8.93
N VAL A 91 7.93 -7.21 -7.79
CA VAL A 91 7.74 -8.47 -7.04
C VAL A 91 6.95 -9.49 -7.85
N LYS A 92 5.86 -9.07 -8.50
CA LYS A 92 5.06 -9.94 -9.38
C LYS A 92 5.89 -10.44 -10.57
N ALA A 93 6.63 -9.55 -11.23
CA ALA A 93 7.50 -9.92 -12.36
C ALA A 93 8.58 -10.93 -11.93
N ARG A 94 9.19 -10.75 -10.76
CA ARG A 94 10.19 -11.69 -10.24
C ARG A 94 9.61 -13.05 -9.87
N ASN A 95 8.42 -13.09 -9.27
CA ASN A 95 7.72 -14.35 -9.02
C ASN A 95 7.39 -15.08 -10.35
N LEU A 96 6.94 -14.36 -11.38
CA LEU A 96 6.68 -14.92 -12.71
C LEU A 96 7.97 -15.42 -13.39
N ALA A 97 9.10 -14.74 -13.15
CA ALA A 97 10.42 -15.16 -13.64
C ALA A 97 11.03 -16.33 -12.87
N GLY A 98 10.31 -16.94 -11.93
CA GLY A 98 10.74 -18.14 -11.22
C GLY A 98 11.52 -17.89 -9.93
N PHE A 99 11.53 -16.69 -9.40
CA PHE A 99 12.12 -16.38 -8.10
C PHE A 99 11.13 -16.55 -6.94
N ASP A 100 11.65 -16.69 -5.72
CA ASP A 100 10.92 -16.54 -4.47
C ASP A 100 11.01 -15.06 -4.04
N ALA A 101 10.11 -14.23 -4.58
CA ALA A 101 10.07 -12.80 -4.29
C ALA A 101 8.95 -12.49 -3.29
N VAL A 102 9.33 -12.15 -2.07
CA VAL A 102 8.42 -11.71 -1.00
C VAL A 102 8.45 -10.20 -0.90
N TYR A 103 7.29 -9.59 -0.77
CA TYR A 103 7.18 -8.21 -0.34
C TYR A 103 6.73 -8.16 1.11
N VAL A 104 7.58 -7.66 1.99
CA VAL A 104 7.27 -7.38 3.39
C VAL A 104 7.05 -5.87 3.51
N PRO A 105 5.81 -5.41 3.72
CA PRO A 105 5.55 -3.99 3.92
C PRO A 105 6.14 -3.50 5.24
N GLY A 106 6.55 -2.23 5.26
CA GLY A 106 7.09 -1.62 6.47
C GLY A 106 6.44 -0.28 6.79
N TRP A 107 6.55 0.15 8.06
CA TRP A 107 6.15 1.47 8.54
C TRP A 107 7.16 2.06 9.50
N ASP A 108 7.44 3.35 9.28
CA ASP A 108 8.15 4.19 10.24
C ASP A 108 7.13 4.77 11.24
N CYS A 109 7.29 4.40 12.50
CA CYS A 109 6.32 4.65 13.57
C CYS A 109 6.80 5.68 14.59
N HIS A 110 7.92 6.35 14.34
CA HIS A 110 8.54 7.28 15.28
C HIS A 110 8.65 8.70 14.71
N GLY A 111 9.01 9.64 15.60
CA GLY A 111 9.42 10.99 15.25
C GLY A 111 8.32 12.04 15.25
N MET A 112 8.75 13.25 14.95
CA MET A 112 7.94 14.47 15.02
C MET A 112 6.58 14.42 14.33
N PRO A 113 6.40 13.78 13.16
CA PRO A 113 5.09 13.74 12.51
C PRO A 113 4.00 13.11 13.37
N ILE A 114 4.35 12.11 14.18
CA ILE A 114 3.41 11.43 15.08
C ILE A 114 3.27 12.21 16.39
N GLU A 115 4.37 12.66 16.97
CA GLU A 115 4.38 13.44 18.23
C GLU A 115 3.57 14.73 18.10
N ILE A 116 3.70 15.47 16.99
CA ILE A 116 2.92 16.68 16.73
C ILE A 116 1.41 16.38 16.70
N GLN A 117 0.98 15.22 16.19
CA GLN A 117 -0.44 14.86 16.21
C GLN A 117 -0.92 14.57 17.64
N ILE A 118 -0.09 13.93 18.47
CA ILE A 118 -0.42 13.70 19.88
C ILE A 118 -0.49 15.03 20.63
N GLU A 119 0.46 15.93 20.43
CA GLU A 119 0.41 17.28 21.02
C GLU A 119 -0.84 18.07 20.62
N LYS A 120 -1.23 18.00 19.34
CA LYS A 120 -2.46 18.67 18.85
C LYS A 120 -3.73 18.12 19.48
N GLN A 121 -3.78 16.82 19.73
CA GLN A 121 -4.98 16.15 20.26
C GLN A 121 -5.07 16.25 21.79
N PHE A 122 -3.95 16.19 22.49
CA PHE A 122 -3.92 16.01 23.95
C PHE A 122 -3.18 17.12 24.71
N GLY A 123 -2.57 18.08 23.99
CA GLY A 123 -1.77 19.16 24.58
C GLY A 123 -0.31 18.76 24.85
N LYS A 124 0.48 19.75 25.30
CA LYS A 124 1.94 19.61 25.46
C LYS A 124 2.39 19.13 26.85
N SER A 125 1.48 19.04 27.80
CA SER A 125 1.81 18.79 29.22
C SER A 125 1.67 17.33 29.65
N LEU A 126 1.57 16.39 28.72
CA LEU A 126 1.45 14.98 29.02
C LEU A 126 2.79 14.39 29.54
N PRO A 127 2.76 13.47 30.50
CA PRO A 127 3.94 12.68 30.86
C PRO A 127 4.49 11.89 29.67
N ALA A 128 5.82 11.77 29.58
CA ALA A 128 6.48 11.11 28.45
C ALA A 128 5.95 9.67 28.18
N ALA A 129 5.69 8.90 29.24
CA ALA A 129 5.13 7.55 29.12
C ALA A 129 3.74 7.54 28.44
N GLU A 130 2.88 8.52 28.76
CA GLU A 130 1.58 8.64 28.13
C GLU A 130 1.69 9.08 26.67
N VAL A 131 2.61 10.01 26.36
CA VAL A 131 2.89 10.40 24.97
C VAL A 131 3.30 9.18 24.15
N MET A 132 4.23 8.37 24.64
CA MET A 132 4.69 7.15 23.97
C MET A 132 3.53 6.15 23.74
N GLN A 133 2.69 5.93 24.75
CA GLN A 133 1.54 5.02 24.61
C GLN A 133 0.55 5.51 23.58
N LYS A 134 0.20 6.81 23.60
CA LYS A 134 -0.72 7.43 22.63
C LYS A 134 -0.12 7.44 21.23
N ALA A 135 1.18 7.70 21.08
CA ALA A 135 1.87 7.66 19.80
C ALA A 135 1.83 6.25 19.17
N ARG A 136 2.07 5.20 19.95
CA ARG A 136 1.95 3.80 19.50
C ARG A 136 0.53 3.45 19.07
N ALA A 137 -0.47 3.88 19.82
CA ALA A 137 -1.87 3.66 19.48
C ALA A 137 -2.24 4.38 18.18
N TYR A 138 -1.86 5.64 18.05
CA TYR A 138 -2.07 6.43 16.84
C TYR A 138 -1.38 5.79 15.62
N ALA A 139 -0.09 5.46 15.73
CA ALA A 139 0.64 4.81 14.65
C ALA A 139 -0.03 3.49 14.21
N THR A 140 -0.52 2.70 15.16
CA THR A 140 -1.24 1.45 14.86
C THR A 140 -2.50 1.72 14.05
N GLU A 141 -3.28 2.72 14.42
CA GLU A 141 -4.48 3.12 13.67
C GLU A 141 -4.13 3.56 12.24
N GLN A 142 -3.10 4.41 12.10
CA GLN A 142 -2.67 4.88 10.77
C GLN A 142 -2.14 3.76 9.89
N ILE A 143 -1.43 2.78 10.45
CA ILE A 143 -0.98 1.58 9.74
C ILE A 143 -2.17 0.83 9.15
N GLU A 144 -3.22 0.56 9.92
CA GLU A 144 -4.39 -0.17 9.43
C GLU A 144 -5.13 0.61 8.32
N LYS A 145 -5.23 1.93 8.43
CA LYS A 145 -5.77 2.79 7.37
C LYS A 145 -4.95 2.70 6.08
N GLN A 146 -3.64 2.89 6.17
CA GLN A 146 -2.75 2.83 5.01
C GLN A 146 -2.70 1.43 4.39
N LYS A 147 -2.66 0.37 5.21
CA LYS A 147 -2.75 -1.03 4.80
C LYS A 147 -4.01 -1.29 3.96
N ALA A 148 -5.16 -0.82 4.43
CA ALA A 148 -6.41 -0.93 3.68
C ALA A 148 -6.31 -0.23 2.31
N GLY A 149 -5.74 0.97 2.26
CA GLY A 149 -5.48 1.71 1.03
C GLY A 149 -4.57 0.97 0.05
N PHE A 150 -3.44 0.44 0.52
CA PHE A 150 -2.51 -0.32 -0.33
C PHE A 150 -3.11 -1.64 -0.83
N ARG A 151 -3.87 -2.34 0.01
CA ARG A 151 -4.60 -3.54 -0.41
C ARG A 151 -5.67 -3.21 -1.46
N ARG A 152 -6.33 -2.06 -1.34
CA ARG A 152 -7.28 -1.57 -2.36
C ARG A 152 -6.61 -1.32 -3.72
N LEU A 153 -5.33 -0.93 -3.75
CA LEU A 153 -4.54 -0.79 -4.97
C LEU A 153 -4.10 -2.15 -5.57
N GLY A 154 -4.44 -3.28 -4.95
CA GLY A 154 -4.08 -4.61 -5.41
C GLY A 154 -2.64 -5.02 -5.12
N VAL A 155 -1.96 -4.33 -4.22
CA VAL A 155 -0.60 -4.67 -3.79
C VAL A 155 -0.61 -5.96 -2.99
N LEU A 156 0.14 -6.97 -3.43
CA LEU A 156 0.31 -8.25 -2.76
C LEU A 156 1.55 -8.23 -1.87
N GLY A 157 1.42 -8.72 -0.65
CA GLY A 157 2.53 -8.75 0.31
C GLY A 157 2.14 -9.46 1.61
N ASP A 158 3.12 -9.63 2.49
CA ASP A 158 2.91 -10.19 3.84
C ASP A 158 2.34 -9.13 4.77
N TRP A 159 1.05 -8.83 4.59
CA TRP A 159 0.34 -7.81 5.35
C TRP A 159 0.09 -8.19 6.82
N ASP A 160 0.25 -9.45 7.17
CA ASP A 160 0.02 -9.96 8.53
C ASP A 160 1.28 -9.87 9.38
N ASN A 161 2.46 -9.89 8.75
CA ASN A 161 3.75 -9.77 9.43
C ASN A 161 4.57 -8.56 8.92
N PRO A 162 4.04 -7.34 9.02
CA PRO A 162 4.75 -6.15 8.53
C PRO A 162 5.94 -5.80 9.42
N TYR A 163 6.95 -5.18 8.81
CA TYR A 163 8.00 -4.49 9.55
C TYR A 163 7.47 -3.20 10.16
N LYS A 164 7.64 -3.02 11.46
CA LYS A 164 7.27 -1.77 12.17
C LYS A 164 8.44 -1.34 13.04
N THR A 165 8.92 -0.10 12.87
CA THR A 165 10.05 0.42 13.66
C THR A 165 9.76 0.40 15.16
N MET A 166 8.48 0.58 15.56
CA MET A 166 8.04 0.52 16.97
C MET A 166 7.97 -0.88 17.58
N ASN A 167 8.28 -1.94 16.82
CA ASN A 167 8.34 -3.27 17.42
C ASN A 167 9.51 -3.35 18.42
N PHE A 168 9.27 -3.85 19.61
CA PHE A 168 10.29 -3.91 20.68
C PHE A 168 11.58 -4.62 20.25
N VAL A 169 11.50 -5.58 19.35
CA VAL A 169 12.70 -6.26 18.81
C VAL A 169 13.57 -5.29 18.01
N ASN A 170 12.93 -4.40 17.23
CA ASN A 170 13.64 -3.39 16.43
C ASN A 170 14.24 -2.31 17.33
N GLU A 171 13.46 -1.74 18.24
CA GLU A 171 13.95 -0.76 19.22
C GLU A 171 15.14 -1.30 20.05
N ALA A 172 15.02 -2.51 20.54
CA ALA A 172 16.13 -3.16 21.26
C ALA A 172 17.34 -3.42 20.34
N GLY A 173 17.11 -3.67 19.06
CA GLY A 173 18.16 -3.82 18.05
C GLY A 173 18.94 -2.54 17.83
N GLU A 174 18.24 -1.42 17.70
CA GLU A 174 18.83 -0.08 17.55
C GLU A 174 19.70 0.30 18.77
N ILE A 175 19.17 0.09 19.98
CA ILE A 175 19.93 0.35 21.23
C ILE A 175 21.21 -0.50 21.27
N ARG A 176 21.14 -1.80 20.92
CA ARG A 176 22.31 -2.67 20.88
C ARG A 176 23.32 -2.24 19.82
N ALA A 177 22.85 -1.77 18.66
CA ALA A 177 23.73 -1.27 17.60
C ALA A 177 24.46 0.00 18.06
N LEU A 178 23.74 0.95 18.67
CA LEU A 178 24.34 2.16 19.24
C LEU A 178 25.35 1.84 20.33
N ALA A 179 25.04 0.89 21.24
CA ALA A 179 25.97 0.46 22.30
C ALA A 179 27.29 -0.05 21.70
N LYS A 180 27.24 -0.88 20.66
CA LYS A 180 28.46 -1.37 19.98
C LYS A 180 29.29 -0.24 19.34
N ILE A 181 28.64 0.80 18.83
CA ILE A 181 29.33 1.96 18.27
C ILE A 181 30.01 2.78 19.41
N LEU A 182 29.29 2.94 20.50
CA LEU A 182 29.84 3.58 21.73
C LEU A 182 31.04 2.82 22.26
N GLU A 183 30.94 1.50 22.40
CA GLU A 183 32.04 0.63 22.88
C GLU A 183 33.30 0.75 22.00
N LYS A 184 33.12 1.00 20.71
CA LYS A 184 34.25 1.22 19.78
C LYS A 184 34.82 2.64 19.83
N GLY A 185 34.31 3.53 20.68
CA GLY A 185 34.80 4.89 20.85
C GLY A 185 34.39 5.88 19.78
N TYR A 186 33.47 5.52 18.84
CA TYR A 186 33.01 6.43 17.79
C TYR A 186 31.97 7.46 18.30
N VAL A 187 31.35 7.22 19.45
CA VAL A 187 30.40 8.14 20.08
C VAL A 187 30.97 8.60 21.41
N PHE A 188 31.06 9.89 21.57
CA PHE A 188 31.54 10.52 22.81
C PHE A 188 30.75 11.79 23.12
N ARG A 189 30.69 12.18 24.37
CA ARG A 189 30.07 13.42 24.82
C ARG A 189 31.02 14.60 24.61
N GLY A 190 30.55 15.61 23.85
CA GLY A 190 31.29 16.84 23.59
C GLY A 190 30.40 18.08 23.66
N LEU A 191 31.03 19.25 23.74
CA LEU A 191 30.35 20.55 23.62
C LEU A 191 30.53 21.08 22.22
N LYS A 192 29.44 21.56 21.61
CA LYS A 192 29.43 22.21 20.32
C LYS A 192 28.65 23.52 20.44
N PRO A 193 29.18 24.65 19.96
CA PRO A 193 28.41 25.90 19.90
C PRO A 193 27.23 25.71 18.95
N VAL A 194 26.08 26.18 19.37
CA VAL A 194 24.85 26.22 18.56
C VAL A 194 24.51 27.68 18.39
N ASN A 195 24.45 28.14 17.13
CA ASN A 195 24.05 29.50 16.77
C ASN A 195 22.55 29.61 16.67
#